data_7064ffcd809f7b0864c34791546317a0
#
_entry.id   7064ffcd809f7b0864c34791546317a0
#
_cell.length_a   1.000
_cell.length_b   1.000
_cell.length_c   1.000
_cell.angle_alpha   90.00
_cell.angle_beta   90.00
_cell.angle_gamma   90.00
#
_symmetry.space_group_name_H-M   'P 1'
#
loop_
_entity.id
_entity.type
_entity.pdbx_description
1 polymer ?
#
loop_
_entity_poly.entity_id
_entity_poly.type
_entity_poly.pdbx_seq_one_letter_code
_entity_poly.pdbx_strand_id
1 'polypeptide(L)'
;DSWASRGLGDVYKRQSTGFAKVYKENTKREKPIQAEVAGADFKITDGDIVIAAITSCTNTSNPSVMIGAGLLAKKAIERGLKIKSWVKTSLAPGSKVVTDYLEKAGLNKYLDELGFNLVGYGCTTCIGNSGPLNKNISDAIHKENLYAVSVLSGNRNFEGRISPDVKANYLASPPLVVAFALAGNMNFD
;
A
#
# COMPACT_ATOMS: atom_id res chain seq x y z
N ASP A 1 -4.73 17.67 24.39
CA ASP A 1 -5.56 17.50 23.18
C ASP A 1 -4.67 17.35 21.96
N SER A 2 -4.25 16.13 21.72
CA SER A 2 -3.32 15.88 20.64
C SER A 2 -4.06 15.87 19.29
N TRP A 3 -3.88 16.90 18.50
CA TRP A 3 -4.31 16.92 17.10
C TRP A 3 -3.68 15.77 16.26
N ALA A 4 -2.63 15.14 16.76
CA ALA A 4 -2.02 13.95 16.18
C ALA A 4 -2.92 12.70 16.26
N SER A 5 -3.73 12.53 17.31
CA SER A 5 -4.66 11.41 17.41
C SER A 5 -5.95 11.63 16.61
N ARG A 6 -6.35 12.88 16.40
CA ARG A 6 -7.44 13.24 15.49
C ARG A 6 -7.05 13.09 14.01
N GLY A 7 -5.78 13.33 13.66
CA GLY A 7 -5.32 13.29 12.28
C GLY A 7 -5.36 11.91 11.63
N LEU A 8 -4.98 10.86 12.35
CA LEU A 8 -4.95 9.50 11.79
C LEU A 8 -6.35 8.94 11.56
N GLY A 9 -7.25 9.03 12.54
CA GLY A 9 -8.62 8.54 12.41
C GLY A 9 -9.44 9.31 11.36
N ASP A 10 -9.19 10.61 11.21
CA ASP A 10 -9.91 11.45 10.25
C ASP A 10 -9.41 11.25 8.81
N VAL A 11 -8.11 11.00 8.64
CA VAL A 11 -7.52 10.62 7.34
C VAL A 11 -8.07 9.27 6.88
N TYR A 12 -8.17 8.29 7.77
CA TYR A 12 -8.76 7.00 7.47
C TYR A 12 -10.23 7.13 7.05
N LYS A 13 -11.05 7.82 7.83
CA LYS A 13 -12.47 8.05 7.52
C LYS A 13 -12.67 8.84 6.23
N ARG A 14 -11.86 9.85 5.97
CA ARG A 14 -11.93 10.63 4.73
C ARG A 14 -11.51 9.82 3.50
N GLN A 15 -10.57 8.90 3.64
CA GLN A 15 -10.13 8.06 2.52
C GLN A 15 -11.16 6.99 2.19
N SER A 16 -11.77 6.33 3.17
CA SER A 16 -12.85 5.37 2.92
C SER A 16 -14.10 6.03 2.32
N THR A 17 -14.48 7.20 2.82
CA THR A 17 -15.59 7.99 2.25
C THR A 17 -15.27 8.50 0.85
N GLY A 18 -14.03 8.95 0.64
CA GLY A 18 -13.51 9.38 -0.66
C GLY A 18 -13.48 8.23 -1.66
N PHE A 19 -13.02 7.05 -1.21
CA PHE A 19 -13.03 5.84 -2.02
C PHE A 19 -14.45 5.47 -2.45
N ALA A 20 -15.40 5.38 -1.52
CA ALA A 20 -16.78 4.99 -1.82
C ALA A 20 -17.43 5.90 -2.88
N LYS A 21 -17.16 7.22 -2.82
CA LYS A 21 -17.64 8.17 -3.82
C LYS A 21 -17.02 7.91 -5.19
N VAL A 22 -15.70 7.88 -5.28
CA VAL A 22 -14.94 7.66 -6.51
C VAL A 22 -15.26 6.30 -7.11
N TYR A 23 -15.40 5.27 -6.28
CA TYR A 23 -15.79 3.94 -6.69
C TYR A 23 -17.16 3.93 -7.41
N LYS A 24 -18.19 4.54 -6.79
CA LYS A 24 -19.53 4.63 -7.40
C LYS A 24 -19.51 5.41 -8.72
N GLU A 25 -18.80 6.52 -8.76
CA GLU A 25 -18.68 7.35 -9.96
C GLU A 25 -18.01 6.59 -11.12
N ASN A 26 -16.96 5.82 -10.85
CA ASN A 26 -16.17 5.13 -11.87
C ASN A 26 -16.74 3.77 -12.29
N THR A 27 -17.34 3.03 -11.35
CA THR A 27 -17.84 1.67 -11.64
C THR A 27 -19.32 1.62 -11.94
N LYS A 28 -20.08 2.63 -11.48
CA LYS A 28 -21.55 2.63 -11.46
C LYS A 28 -22.16 1.43 -10.71
N ARG A 29 -21.35 0.80 -9.84
CA ARG A 29 -21.75 -0.34 -9.01
C ARG A 29 -22.22 0.14 -7.66
N GLU A 30 -23.30 -0.45 -7.16
CA GLU A 30 -23.81 -0.15 -5.82
C GLU A 30 -23.14 -0.99 -4.75
N LYS A 31 -22.67 -2.19 -5.11
CA LYS A 31 -22.00 -3.13 -4.21
C LYS A 31 -20.69 -3.60 -4.83
N PRO A 32 -19.65 -3.78 -3.99
CA PRO A 32 -18.41 -4.41 -4.41
C PRO A 32 -18.64 -5.82 -4.95
N ILE A 33 -17.93 -6.18 -6.00
CA ILE A 33 -17.89 -7.55 -6.51
C ILE A 33 -16.64 -8.27 -6.03
N GLN A 34 -16.70 -9.59 -6.02
CA GLN A 34 -15.60 -10.46 -5.60
C GLN A 34 -15.18 -11.37 -6.75
N ALA A 35 -13.89 -11.69 -6.79
CA ALA A 35 -13.34 -12.68 -7.70
C ALA A 35 -12.55 -13.74 -6.95
N GLU A 36 -12.66 -14.97 -7.41
CA GLU A 36 -11.83 -16.07 -6.94
C GLU A 36 -10.45 -16.00 -7.62
N VAL A 37 -9.41 -16.25 -6.85
CA VAL A 37 -8.04 -16.29 -7.35
C VAL A 37 -7.64 -17.75 -7.57
N ALA A 38 -7.30 -18.08 -8.78
CA ALA A 38 -6.95 -19.48 -9.14
C ALA A 38 -5.75 -19.97 -8.30
N GLY A 39 -5.91 -21.11 -7.64
CA GLY A 39 -4.87 -21.71 -6.81
C GLY A 39 -4.63 -21.02 -5.46
N ALA A 40 -5.52 -20.12 -5.04
CA ALA A 40 -5.49 -19.47 -3.74
C ALA A 40 -6.73 -19.81 -2.92
N ASP A 41 -6.61 -19.72 -1.61
CA ASP A 41 -7.68 -19.94 -0.63
C ASP A 41 -8.41 -18.64 -0.24
N PHE A 42 -8.14 -17.56 -0.96
CA PHE A 42 -8.73 -16.25 -0.73
C PHE A 42 -9.41 -15.71 -2.00
N LYS A 43 -10.31 -14.76 -1.79
CA LYS A 43 -10.95 -13.98 -2.84
C LYS A 43 -10.43 -12.55 -2.78
N ILE A 44 -10.47 -11.86 -3.91
CA ILE A 44 -10.21 -10.43 -3.99
C ILE A 44 -11.49 -9.69 -4.33
N THR A 45 -11.60 -8.47 -3.81
CA THR A 45 -12.84 -7.67 -3.86
C THR A 45 -12.53 -6.28 -4.42
N ASP A 46 -13.53 -5.62 -4.97
CA ASP A 46 -13.41 -4.18 -5.30
C ASP A 46 -12.94 -3.38 -4.07
N GLY A 47 -11.95 -2.54 -4.27
CA GLY A 47 -11.31 -1.76 -3.21
C GLY A 47 -10.14 -2.47 -2.53
N ASP A 48 -9.84 -3.71 -2.91
CA ASP A 48 -8.64 -4.38 -2.40
C ASP A 48 -7.37 -3.67 -2.85
N ILE A 49 -6.46 -3.51 -1.90
CA ILE A 49 -5.14 -2.94 -2.11
C ILE A 49 -4.24 -4.06 -2.58
N VAL A 50 -3.87 -4.01 -3.85
CA VAL A 50 -3.01 -5.04 -4.45
C VAL A 50 -1.55 -4.60 -4.54
N ILE A 51 -1.28 -3.29 -4.40
CA ILE A 51 0.07 -2.72 -4.34
C ILE A 51 0.14 -1.73 -3.17
N ALA A 52 1.13 -1.91 -2.30
CA ALA A 52 1.47 -0.98 -1.24
C ALA A 52 2.97 -0.69 -1.30
N ALA A 53 3.37 0.52 -1.67
CA ALA A 53 4.76 0.85 -1.91
C ALA A 53 5.21 2.10 -1.15
N ILE A 54 6.31 1.96 -0.42
CA ILE A 54 7.04 3.09 0.14
C ILE A 54 8.04 3.51 -0.93
N THR A 55 7.76 4.65 -1.56
CA THR A 55 8.52 5.16 -2.71
C THR A 55 9.38 6.34 -2.33
N SER A 56 10.38 6.63 -3.15
CA SER A 56 11.24 7.79 -2.95
C SER A 56 10.47 9.09 -3.19
N CYS A 57 10.29 9.87 -2.14
CA CYS A 57 9.77 11.23 -2.21
C CYS A 57 10.31 12.04 -1.03
N THR A 58 9.94 13.32 -0.95
CA THR A 58 10.34 14.21 0.15
C THR A 58 10.01 13.61 1.52
N ASN A 59 8.90 12.89 1.64
CA ASN A 59 8.48 12.23 2.89
C ASN A 59 9.39 11.06 3.27
N THR A 60 9.94 10.29 2.33
CA THR A 60 10.86 9.18 2.63
C THR A 60 12.26 9.65 2.99
N SER A 61 12.61 10.89 2.72
CA SER A 61 13.87 11.51 3.20
C SER A 61 13.75 12.01 4.65
N ASN A 62 12.55 12.06 5.22
CA ASN A 62 12.36 12.43 6.63
C ASN A 62 12.55 11.19 7.54
N PRO A 63 13.62 11.14 8.36
CA PRO A 63 13.89 9.99 9.22
C PRO A 63 12.74 9.66 10.17
N SER A 64 12.08 10.67 10.73
CA SER A 64 10.99 10.47 11.70
C SER A 64 9.81 9.70 11.10
N VAL A 65 9.48 9.98 9.85
CA VAL A 65 8.38 9.33 9.13
C VAL A 65 8.71 7.88 8.81
N MET A 66 9.94 7.60 8.39
CA MET A 66 10.39 6.24 8.08
C MET A 66 10.59 5.40 9.34
N ILE A 67 11.10 6.00 10.42
CA ILE A 67 11.14 5.36 11.74
C ILE A 67 9.72 5.04 12.22
N GLY A 68 8.77 5.95 12.01
CA GLY A 68 7.36 5.71 12.30
C GLY A 68 6.78 4.50 11.55
N ALA A 69 7.12 4.32 10.27
CA ALA A 69 6.74 3.14 9.49
C ALA A 69 7.36 1.86 10.06
N GLY A 70 8.65 1.89 10.39
CA GLY A 70 9.35 0.75 11.00
C GLY A 70 8.80 0.38 12.39
N LEU A 71 8.46 1.36 13.21
CA LEU A 71 7.83 1.13 14.53
C LEU A 71 6.42 0.54 14.40
N LEU A 72 5.66 0.99 13.40
CA LEU A 72 4.34 0.42 13.11
C LEU A 72 4.48 -1.04 12.65
N ALA A 73 5.41 -1.33 11.75
CA ALA A 73 5.72 -2.69 11.31
C ALA A 73 6.10 -3.58 12.50
N LYS A 74 6.98 -3.12 13.38
CA LYS A 74 7.37 -3.82 14.60
C LYS A 74 6.15 -4.16 15.47
N LYS A 75 5.33 -3.17 15.79
CA LYS A 75 4.11 -3.38 16.61
C LYS A 75 3.10 -4.31 15.94
N ALA A 76 2.98 -4.27 14.63
CA ALA A 76 2.09 -5.16 13.89
C ALA A 76 2.55 -6.63 14.03
N ILE A 77 3.85 -6.89 13.84
CA ILE A 77 4.45 -8.22 13.97
C ILE A 77 4.32 -8.73 15.41
N GLU A 78 4.63 -7.90 16.40
CA GLU A 78 4.49 -8.24 17.82
C GLU A 78 3.04 -8.62 18.19
N ARG A 79 2.06 -8.14 17.45
CA ARG A 79 0.64 -8.49 17.58
C ARG A 79 0.20 -9.65 16.68
N GLY A 80 1.12 -10.25 15.95
CA GLY A 80 0.82 -11.36 15.03
C GLY A 80 0.10 -10.96 13.75
N LEU A 81 0.07 -9.65 13.41
CA LEU A 81 -0.54 -9.16 12.17
C LEU A 81 0.37 -9.48 10.98
N LYS A 82 -0.25 -9.82 9.87
CA LYS A 82 0.43 -10.13 8.60
C LYS A 82 -0.19 -9.33 7.46
N ILE A 83 0.61 -9.03 6.46
CA ILE A 83 0.11 -8.48 5.21
C ILE A 83 -0.77 -9.52 4.52
N LYS A 84 -1.84 -9.07 3.88
CA LYS A 84 -2.73 -9.94 3.13
C LYS A 84 -2.01 -10.52 1.91
N SER A 85 -2.30 -11.78 1.58
CA SER A 85 -1.59 -12.53 0.53
C SER A 85 -1.72 -11.92 -0.88
N TRP A 86 -2.72 -11.09 -1.11
CA TRP A 86 -2.92 -10.39 -2.38
C TRP A 86 -2.19 -9.05 -2.47
N VAL A 87 -1.63 -8.53 -1.36
CA VAL A 87 -0.95 -7.23 -1.33
C VAL A 87 0.52 -7.40 -1.65
N LYS A 88 0.96 -6.81 -2.74
CA LYS A 88 2.37 -6.70 -3.07
C LYS A 88 2.96 -5.47 -2.40
N THR A 89 3.94 -5.68 -1.54
CA THR A 89 4.65 -4.62 -0.83
C THR A 89 6.03 -4.37 -1.42
N SER A 90 6.53 -3.15 -1.33
CA SER A 90 7.90 -2.80 -1.73
C SER A 90 8.41 -1.55 -1.01
N LEU A 91 9.73 -1.45 -0.90
CA LEU A 91 10.43 -0.30 -0.34
C LEU A 91 11.48 0.20 -1.35
N ALA A 92 11.34 1.46 -1.78
CA ALA A 92 12.28 2.13 -2.66
C ALA A 92 12.62 3.52 -2.12
N PRO A 93 13.49 3.64 -1.11
CA PRO A 93 13.84 4.92 -0.49
C PRO A 93 14.66 5.80 -1.44
N GLY A 94 14.70 7.11 -1.15
CA GLY A 94 15.40 8.08 -1.98
C GLY A 94 16.91 7.90 -2.02
N SER A 95 17.50 7.38 -0.96
CA SER A 95 18.93 7.18 -0.83
C SER A 95 19.28 6.07 0.17
N LYS A 96 20.53 5.60 0.11
CA LYS A 96 21.08 4.63 1.07
C LYS A 96 21.06 5.13 2.52
N VAL A 97 21.11 6.43 2.74
CA VAL A 97 21.04 7.02 4.09
C VAL A 97 19.78 6.58 4.83
N VAL A 98 18.66 6.41 4.11
CA VAL A 98 17.39 5.95 4.71
C VAL A 98 17.51 4.52 5.24
N THR A 99 18.10 3.62 4.47
CA THR A 99 18.34 2.24 4.92
C THR A 99 19.34 2.20 6.06
N ASP A 100 20.41 3.00 6.01
CA ASP A 100 21.45 3.03 7.05
C ASP A 100 20.87 3.43 8.42
N TYR A 101 19.98 4.43 8.50
CA TYR A 101 19.39 4.76 9.80
C TYR A 101 18.28 3.79 10.24
N LEU A 102 17.55 3.17 9.33
CA LEU A 102 16.61 2.10 9.66
C LEU A 102 17.33 0.86 10.23
N GLU A 103 18.48 0.50 9.65
CA GLU A 103 19.34 -0.57 10.15
C GLU A 103 19.90 -0.24 11.54
N LYS A 104 20.42 0.97 11.72
CA LYS A 104 20.92 1.44 13.04
C LYS A 104 19.82 1.43 14.11
N ALA A 105 18.57 1.72 13.71
CA ALA A 105 17.42 1.63 14.60
C ALA A 105 16.89 0.20 14.80
N GLY A 106 17.42 -0.80 14.05
CA GLY A 106 16.96 -2.19 14.08
C GLY A 106 15.54 -2.39 13.58
N LEU A 107 15.05 -1.49 12.71
CA LEU A 107 13.68 -1.47 12.23
C LEU A 107 13.51 -2.05 10.83
N ASN A 108 14.56 -2.11 10.02
CA ASN A 108 14.53 -2.67 8.66
C ASN A 108 14.00 -4.11 8.65
N LYS A 109 14.42 -4.96 9.58
CA LYS A 109 13.98 -6.35 9.69
C LYS A 109 12.46 -6.53 9.81
N TYR A 110 11.79 -5.61 10.48
CA TYR A 110 10.33 -5.65 10.63
C TYR A 110 9.60 -5.21 9.35
N LEU A 111 10.18 -4.28 8.61
CA LEU A 111 9.67 -3.91 7.28
C LEU A 111 9.86 -5.08 6.30
N ASP A 112 11.05 -5.72 6.31
CA ASP A 112 11.34 -6.89 5.48
C ASP A 112 10.40 -8.06 5.80
N GLU A 113 10.12 -8.32 7.08
CA GLU A 113 9.20 -9.38 7.52
C GLU A 113 7.75 -9.13 7.05
N LEU A 114 7.34 -7.87 6.94
CA LEU A 114 6.07 -7.50 6.31
C LEU A 114 6.15 -7.46 4.76
N GLY A 115 7.29 -7.85 4.17
CA GLY A 115 7.47 -7.89 2.72
C GLY A 115 7.82 -6.53 2.09
N PHE A 116 8.03 -5.47 2.87
CA PHE A 116 8.57 -4.20 2.38
C PHE A 116 10.06 -4.30 2.11
N ASN A 117 10.43 -5.22 1.23
CA ASN A 117 11.81 -5.45 0.85
C ASN A 117 12.33 -4.31 -0.04
N LEU A 118 13.61 -4.01 0.13
CA LEU A 118 14.30 -3.03 -0.71
C LEU A 118 14.38 -3.53 -2.15
N VAL A 119 13.72 -2.81 -3.07
CA VAL A 119 13.73 -3.13 -4.51
C VAL A 119 14.63 -2.20 -5.31
N GLY A 120 15.12 -1.12 -4.71
CA GLY A 120 16.02 -0.14 -5.31
C GLY A 120 15.98 1.19 -4.60
N TYR A 121 16.74 2.15 -5.12
CA TYR A 121 16.77 3.52 -4.63
C TYR A 121 16.24 4.48 -5.70
N GLY A 122 15.64 5.59 -5.25
CA GLY A 122 15.13 6.60 -6.16
C GLY A 122 13.74 6.26 -6.72
N CYS A 123 13.39 6.82 -7.87
CA CYS A 123 12.03 6.76 -8.44
C CYS A 123 11.67 5.41 -9.09
N THR A 124 12.21 4.30 -8.63
CA THR A 124 12.02 2.98 -9.24
C THR A 124 10.57 2.51 -9.27
N THR A 125 9.82 2.76 -8.19
CA THR A 125 8.41 2.31 -8.10
C THR A 125 7.45 3.22 -8.87
N CYS A 126 7.79 4.51 -9.01
CA CYS A 126 6.97 5.47 -9.74
C CYS A 126 6.87 5.20 -11.24
N ILE A 127 7.71 4.32 -11.78
CA ILE A 127 7.75 3.93 -13.20
C ILE A 127 7.37 2.46 -13.43
N GLY A 128 6.70 1.83 -12.45
CA GLY A 128 6.26 0.44 -12.56
C GLY A 128 7.33 -0.61 -12.25
N ASN A 129 8.48 -0.22 -11.70
CA ASN A 129 9.59 -1.14 -11.40
C ASN A 129 9.38 -2.01 -10.14
N SER A 130 8.23 -1.95 -9.47
CA SER A 130 7.87 -2.93 -8.44
C SER A 130 7.63 -4.33 -9.01
N GLY A 131 7.68 -4.47 -10.33
CA GLY A 131 7.41 -5.69 -11.07
C GLY A 131 5.90 -6.02 -11.16
N PRO A 132 5.52 -6.99 -11.95
CA PRO A 132 4.12 -7.38 -12.14
C PRO A 132 3.52 -7.96 -10.86
N LEU A 133 2.20 -7.90 -10.72
CA LEU A 133 1.47 -8.67 -9.73
C LEU A 133 1.60 -10.17 -9.98
N ASN A 134 1.25 -10.98 -8.98
CA ASN A 134 1.07 -12.41 -9.21
C ASN A 134 0.06 -12.61 -10.34
N LYS A 135 0.40 -13.47 -11.30
CA LYS A 135 -0.39 -13.68 -12.51
C LYS A 135 -1.85 -14.04 -12.18
N ASN A 136 -2.08 -14.91 -11.21
CA ASN A 136 -3.42 -15.35 -10.85
C ASN A 136 -4.26 -14.21 -10.25
N ILE A 137 -3.64 -13.26 -9.54
CA ILE A 137 -4.30 -12.05 -9.03
C ILE A 137 -4.61 -11.10 -10.18
N SER A 138 -3.66 -10.87 -11.06
CA SER A 138 -3.85 -10.04 -12.27
C SER A 138 -4.95 -10.60 -13.17
N ASP A 139 -4.94 -11.90 -13.43
CA ASP A 139 -5.97 -12.58 -14.23
C ASP A 139 -7.36 -12.43 -13.60
N ALA A 140 -7.48 -12.57 -12.27
CA ALA A 140 -8.75 -12.42 -11.56
C ALA A 140 -9.26 -10.96 -11.64
N ILE A 141 -8.38 -9.97 -11.50
CA ILE A 141 -8.72 -8.55 -11.62
C ILE A 141 -9.27 -8.26 -13.02
N HIS A 142 -8.60 -8.73 -14.06
CA HIS A 142 -9.00 -8.48 -15.44
C HIS A 142 -10.28 -9.22 -15.82
N LYS A 143 -10.41 -10.48 -15.43
CA LYS A 143 -11.59 -11.32 -15.74
C LYS A 143 -12.89 -10.71 -15.22
N GLU A 144 -12.89 -10.27 -13.98
CA GLU A 144 -14.08 -9.70 -13.32
C GLU A 144 -14.10 -8.16 -13.39
N ASN A 145 -13.10 -7.55 -14.05
CA ASN A 145 -12.92 -6.09 -14.13
C ASN A 145 -13.01 -5.43 -12.74
N LEU A 146 -12.27 -5.97 -11.77
CA LEU A 146 -12.26 -5.46 -10.40
C LEU A 146 -11.69 -4.06 -10.30
N TYR A 147 -12.18 -3.31 -9.34
CA TYR A 147 -11.65 -2.00 -8.96
C TYR A 147 -10.56 -2.15 -7.90
N ALA A 148 -9.43 -2.74 -8.30
CA ALA A 148 -8.26 -2.86 -7.46
C ALA A 148 -7.52 -1.53 -7.33
N VAL A 149 -6.84 -1.31 -6.19
CA VAL A 149 -6.18 -0.04 -5.89
C VAL A 149 -4.72 -0.22 -5.47
N SER A 150 -3.94 0.85 -5.58
CA SER A 150 -2.61 0.95 -4.98
C SER A 150 -2.54 2.06 -3.94
N VAL A 151 -1.67 1.89 -2.95
CA VAL A 151 -1.33 2.91 -1.96
C VAL A 151 0.17 3.16 -1.97
N LEU A 152 0.56 4.41 -2.17
CA LEU A 152 1.94 4.82 -2.41
C LEU A 152 2.34 5.97 -1.49
N SER A 153 3.59 6.02 -1.02
CA SER A 153 4.07 7.12 -0.19
C SER A 153 4.59 8.32 -0.97
N GLY A 154 4.79 8.18 -2.25
CA GLY A 154 5.23 9.26 -3.11
C GLY A 154 4.75 9.08 -4.52
N ASN A 155 4.56 10.21 -5.20
CA ASN A 155 4.03 10.18 -6.55
C ASN A 155 4.46 11.37 -7.39
N ARG A 156 4.82 11.07 -8.63
CA ARG A 156 4.88 12.04 -9.72
C ARG A 156 4.10 11.65 -10.97
N ASN A 157 3.54 10.43 -11.04
CA ASN A 157 2.86 9.97 -12.25
C ASN A 157 1.80 8.92 -11.93
N PHE A 158 0.54 9.33 -11.81
CA PHE A 158 -0.56 8.45 -11.42
C PHE A 158 -1.11 7.58 -12.55
N GLU A 159 -1.30 8.11 -13.72
CA GLU A 159 -2.13 7.47 -14.75
C GLU A 159 -1.40 6.30 -15.43
N GLY A 160 -1.81 5.07 -15.09
CA GLY A 160 -1.40 3.84 -15.80
C GLY A 160 0.05 3.40 -15.65
N ARG A 161 0.89 4.15 -14.93
CA ARG A 161 2.33 3.87 -14.83
C ARG A 161 2.72 2.97 -13.67
N ILE A 162 1.87 2.81 -12.65
CA ILE A 162 2.17 1.96 -11.50
C ILE A 162 1.93 0.50 -11.87
N SER A 163 0.74 0.20 -12.36
CA SER A 163 0.35 -1.11 -12.84
C SER A 163 -0.92 -0.98 -13.68
N PRO A 164 -1.08 -1.74 -14.78
CA PRO A 164 -2.32 -1.81 -15.53
C PRO A 164 -3.46 -2.48 -14.74
N ASP A 165 -3.12 -3.19 -13.66
CA ASP A 165 -4.08 -3.94 -12.85
C ASP A 165 -4.85 -3.05 -11.87
N VAL A 166 -4.38 -1.82 -11.60
CA VAL A 166 -5.02 -0.91 -10.64
C VAL A 166 -5.82 0.18 -11.33
N LYS A 167 -6.99 0.48 -10.78
CA LYS A 167 -7.91 1.51 -11.28
C LYS A 167 -7.76 2.84 -10.54
N ALA A 168 -7.21 2.83 -9.34
CA ALA A 168 -6.94 4.04 -8.56
C ALA A 168 -5.65 3.91 -7.77
N ASN A 169 -4.98 5.06 -7.59
CA ASN A 169 -3.75 5.15 -6.81
C ASN A 169 -3.95 6.19 -5.70
N TYR A 170 -3.66 5.81 -4.47
CA TYR A 170 -3.80 6.66 -3.30
C TYR A 170 -2.43 7.04 -2.74
N LEU A 171 -2.30 8.33 -2.40
CA LEU A 171 -1.11 8.85 -1.77
C LEU A 171 -1.28 8.83 -0.24
N ALA A 172 -0.33 8.25 0.46
CA ALA A 172 -0.33 8.16 1.92
C ALA A 172 1.09 8.32 2.46
N SER A 173 1.25 8.71 3.73
CA SER A 173 2.57 8.69 4.37
C SER A 173 3.10 7.26 4.51
N PRO A 174 4.43 7.04 4.61
CA PRO A 174 5.00 5.71 4.80
C PRO A 174 4.35 4.86 5.92
N PRO A 175 4.08 5.39 7.13
CA PRO A 175 3.34 4.62 8.14
C PRO A 175 1.93 4.23 7.70
N LEU A 176 1.24 5.12 6.98
CA LEU A 176 -0.09 4.81 6.45
C LEU A 176 -0.05 3.77 5.35
N VAL A 177 0.98 3.77 4.50
CA VAL A 177 1.17 2.69 3.50
C VAL A 177 1.28 1.34 4.19
N VAL A 178 2.03 1.23 5.28
CA VAL A 178 2.11 -0.01 6.09
C VAL A 178 0.76 -0.37 6.68
N ALA A 179 0.04 0.60 7.24
CA ALA A 179 -1.30 0.37 7.82
C ALA A 179 -2.31 -0.11 6.78
N PHE A 180 -2.35 0.52 5.61
CA PHE A 180 -3.21 0.12 4.50
C PHE A 180 -2.86 -1.27 3.95
N ALA A 181 -1.58 -1.61 3.87
CA ALA A 181 -1.13 -2.93 3.48
C ALA A 181 -1.60 -4.02 4.45
N LEU A 182 -1.60 -3.73 5.76
CA LEU A 182 -2.14 -4.63 6.79
C LEU A 182 -3.66 -4.77 6.69
N ALA A 183 -4.38 -3.68 6.43
CA ALA A 183 -5.82 -3.70 6.20
C ALA A 183 -6.19 -4.48 4.94
N GLY A 184 -5.44 -4.29 3.86
CA GLY A 184 -5.60 -5.00 2.59
C GLY A 184 -6.76 -4.53 1.72
N ASN A 185 -7.60 -3.61 2.20
CA ASN A 185 -8.76 -3.07 1.48
C ASN A 185 -9.02 -1.61 1.89
N MET A 186 -9.65 -0.84 1.00
CA MET A 186 -10.03 0.56 1.28
C MET A 186 -11.36 0.69 2.03
N ASN A 187 -12.19 -0.36 2.05
CA ASN A 187 -13.48 -0.43 2.72
C ASN A 187 -13.34 -1.08 4.10
N PHE A 188 -12.60 -0.48 4.99
CA PHE A 188 -12.56 -0.92 6.39
C PHE A 188 -13.20 0.14 7.29
N ASP A 189 -13.96 -0.33 8.26
CA ASP A 189 -14.59 0.46 9.33
C ASP A 189 -13.63 0.69 10.51
#